data_5a0b954264ec0a8c2b85a68fdb960a20
#
_entry.id   5a0b954264ec0a8c2b85a68fdb960a20
#
_cell.length_a   1.000
_cell.length_b   1.000
_cell.length_c   1.000
_cell.angle_alpha   90.00
_cell.angle_beta   90.00
_cell.angle_gamma   90.00
#
_symmetry.space_group_name_H-M   'P 1'
#
loop_
_entity.id
_entity.type
_entity.pdbx_description
1 polymer ?
#
loop_
_entity_poly.entity_id
_entity_poly.type
_entity_poly.pdbx_seq_one_letter_code
_entity_poly.pdbx_strand_id
1 'polypeptide(L)'
;SNGTKITVGDQVLYESVLPRELLERVLHFADEHDLAIGMTSGDDDYYIHPEHVTEHDIRRWGESGRQYKDPWKLLDMKVRTLAYMGVPEGAKLLEQEFPELKCPLFAGLEGADVIAKESSKANGLKILCEYFHIPVSETYAFGDSMNDLEILQEAGTGIAMGNAVPKLKEVADYVTDRIDENGIYNACKHFGLI
;
A
#
# COMPACT_ATOMS: atom_id res chain seq x y z
N SER A 1 2.97 4.45 0.76
CA SER A 1 2.89 4.93 -0.64
C SER A 1 3.07 3.83 -1.70
N ASN A 2 3.28 2.55 -1.33
CA ASN A 2 3.32 1.38 -2.23
C ASN A 2 4.10 1.58 -3.55
N GLY A 3 5.23 2.30 -3.51
CA GLY A 3 6.03 2.60 -4.69
C GLY A 3 5.46 3.68 -5.63
N THR A 4 4.41 4.39 -5.21
CA THR A 4 3.84 5.50 -6.01
C THR A 4 4.73 6.75 -6.02
N LYS A 5 5.69 6.85 -5.10
CA LYS A 5 6.70 7.91 -5.09
C LYS A 5 8.04 7.35 -4.61
N ILE A 6 9.09 7.61 -5.39
CA ILE A 6 10.48 7.23 -5.11
C ILE A 6 11.33 8.49 -5.06
N THR A 7 12.07 8.66 -3.98
CA THR A 7 12.93 9.82 -3.78
C THR A 7 14.32 9.39 -3.29
N VAL A 8 15.35 10.16 -3.66
CA VAL A 8 16.69 10.09 -3.10
C VAL A 8 17.09 11.50 -2.66
N GLY A 9 17.20 11.71 -1.36
CA GLY A 9 17.26 13.07 -0.81
C GLY A 9 16.04 13.88 -1.25
N ASP A 10 16.28 15.05 -1.81
CA ASP A 10 15.23 15.95 -2.33
C ASP A 10 14.82 15.65 -3.79
N GLN A 11 15.53 14.73 -4.46
CA GLN A 11 15.25 14.38 -5.85
C GLN A 11 14.12 13.36 -5.93
N VAL A 12 13.08 13.66 -6.72
CA VAL A 12 12.01 12.73 -7.09
C VAL A 12 12.46 11.96 -8.34
N LEU A 13 12.65 10.65 -8.21
CA LEU A 13 13.01 9.75 -9.32
C LEU A 13 11.78 9.24 -10.06
N TYR A 14 10.69 9.03 -9.32
CA TYR A 14 9.44 8.54 -9.87
C TYR A 14 8.27 9.06 -9.03
N GLU A 15 7.18 9.41 -9.68
CA GLU A 15 5.92 9.77 -9.02
C GLU A 15 4.74 9.36 -9.90
N SER A 16 3.88 8.49 -9.39
CA SER A 16 2.61 8.11 -10.01
C SER A 16 1.49 8.88 -9.29
N VAL A 17 0.76 9.68 -10.04
CA VAL A 17 -0.40 10.44 -9.57
C VAL A 17 -1.62 9.96 -10.33
N LEU A 18 -2.72 9.67 -9.63
CA LEU A 18 -3.97 9.30 -10.28
C LEU A 18 -4.48 10.48 -11.12
N PRO A 19 -4.73 10.28 -12.43
CA PRO A 19 -5.28 11.33 -13.28
C PRO A 19 -6.63 11.83 -12.74
N ARG A 20 -6.87 13.16 -12.81
CA ARG A 20 -8.11 13.77 -12.32
C ARG A 20 -9.37 13.06 -12.82
N GLU A 21 -9.41 12.76 -14.12
CA GLU A 21 -10.57 12.09 -14.74
C GLU A 21 -10.81 10.67 -14.18
N LEU A 22 -9.73 9.92 -13.93
CA LEU A 22 -9.82 8.60 -13.30
C LEU A 22 -10.30 8.74 -11.85
N LEU A 23 -9.71 9.68 -11.10
CA LEU A 23 -10.07 9.94 -9.71
C LEU A 23 -11.56 10.32 -9.58
N GLU A 24 -12.06 11.19 -10.46
CA GLU A 24 -13.47 11.59 -10.50
C GLU A 24 -14.40 10.39 -10.74
N ARG A 25 -14.08 9.53 -11.71
CA ARG A 25 -14.82 8.29 -11.99
C ARG A 25 -14.82 7.35 -10.77
N VAL A 26 -13.66 7.19 -10.11
CA VAL A 26 -13.53 6.34 -8.92
C VAL A 26 -14.36 6.86 -7.75
N LEU A 27 -14.35 8.18 -7.50
CA LEU A 27 -15.14 8.77 -6.41
C LEU A 27 -16.64 8.65 -6.66
N HIS A 28 -17.12 8.91 -7.90
CA HIS A 28 -18.53 8.72 -8.26
C HIS A 28 -18.94 7.25 -8.14
N PHE A 29 -18.14 6.33 -8.64
CA PHE A 29 -18.42 4.90 -8.52
C PHE A 29 -18.49 4.46 -7.05
N ALA A 30 -17.59 4.96 -6.21
CA ALA A 30 -17.61 4.67 -4.78
C ALA A 30 -18.87 5.19 -4.10
N ASP A 31 -19.31 6.40 -4.46
CA ASP A 31 -20.54 7.01 -3.94
C ASP A 31 -21.80 6.19 -4.35
N GLU A 32 -21.87 5.77 -5.62
CA GLU A 32 -22.98 4.97 -6.12
C GLU A 32 -23.05 3.54 -5.54
N HIS A 33 -21.92 2.98 -5.08
CA HIS A 33 -21.81 1.60 -4.60
C HIS A 33 -21.56 1.47 -3.10
N ASP A 34 -21.74 2.56 -2.35
CA ASP A 34 -21.58 2.60 -0.88
C ASP A 34 -20.18 2.12 -0.43
N LEU A 35 -19.14 2.52 -1.18
CA LEU A 35 -17.75 2.15 -0.88
C LEU A 35 -17.04 3.30 -0.16
N ALA A 36 -16.53 3.01 1.05
CA ALA A 36 -15.73 3.99 1.79
C ALA A 36 -14.33 4.11 1.16
N ILE A 37 -14.09 5.17 0.39
CA ILE A 37 -12.82 5.41 -0.29
C ILE A 37 -12.35 6.85 -0.11
N GLY A 38 -11.06 7.04 0.09
CA GLY A 38 -10.50 8.38 0.28
C GLY A 38 -9.04 8.37 0.68
N MET A 39 -8.58 9.47 1.25
CA MET A 39 -7.23 9.54 1.83
C MET A 39 -7.17 10.53 3.00
N THR A 40 -6.17 10.35 3.84
CA THR A 40 -5.76 11.33 4.86
C THR A 40 -4.63 12.20 4.31
N SER A 41 -4.74 13.51 4.47
CA SER A 41 -3.71 14.48 4.12
C SER A 41 -3.50 15.48 5.26
N GLY A 42 -2.32 15.39 5.90
CA GLY A 42 -2.10 16.08 7.17
C GLY A 42 -3.03 15.53 8.26
N ASP A 43 -3.78 16.41 8.90
CA ASP A 43 -4.74 16.04 9.95
C ASP A 43 -6.19 15.90 9.41
N ASP A 44 -6.39 16.06 8.11
CA ASP A 44 -7.71 16.05 7.48
C ASP A 44 -7.95 14.75 6.70
N ASP A 45 -9.17 14.23 6.81
CA ASP A 45 -9.64 13.00 6.17
C ASP A 45 -10.65 13.32 5.06
N TYR A 46 -10.41 12.83 3.86
CA TYR A 46 -11.23 13.06 2.67
C TYR A 46 -11.78 11.72 2.18
N TYR A 47 -12.94 11.32 2.66
CA TYR A 47 -13.55 10.03 2.33
C TYR A 47 -14.98 10.18 1.82
N ILE A 48 -15.30 9.47 0.74
CA ILE A 48 -16.67 9.09 0.39
C ILE A 48 -17.11 8.08 1.45
N HIS A 49 -18.34 8.15 1.93
CA HIS A 49 -18.91 7.32 3.00
C HIS A 49 -18.04 7.26 4.27
N PRO A 50 -17.74 8.43 4.88
CA PRO A 50 -16.89 8.52 6.06
C PRO A 50 -17.46 7.80 7.29
N GLU A 51 -18.77 7.54 7.33
CA GLU A 51 -19.46 6.77 8.37
C GLU A 51 -18.88 5.36 8.48
N HIS A 52 -18.62 4.67 7.38
CA HIS A 52 -18.05 3.32 7.39
C HIS A 52 -16.62 3.30 7.93
N VAL A 53 -15.84 4.36 7.64
CA VAL A 53 -14.50 4.51 8.20
C VAL A 53 -14.57 4.73 9.71
N THR A 54 -15.50 5.56 10.16
CA THR A 54 -15.75 5.81 11.58
C THR A 54 -16.17 4.53 12.31
N GLU A 55 -17.09 3.76 11.74
CA GLU A 55 -17.54 2.48 12.31
C GLU A 55 -16.40 1.47 12.40
N HIS A 56 -15.55 1.38 11.37
CA HIS A 56 -14.34 0.56 11.38
C HIS A 56 -13.40 0.96 12.52
N ASP A 57 -13.10 2.26 12.67
CA ASP A 57 -12.21 2.76 13.70
C ASP A 57 -12.75 2.47 15.10
N ILE A 58 -14.05 2.71 15.36
CA ILE A 58 -14.70 2.44 16.65
C ILE A 58 -14.64 0.94 16.97
N ARG A 59 -14.90 0.08 15.99
CA ARG A 59 -14.84 -1.38 16.17
C ARG A 59 -13.43 -1.85 16.52
N ARG A 60 -12.40 -1.25 15.92
CA ARG A 60 -11.01 -1.68 16.04
C ARG A 60 -10.29 -1.06 17.22
N TRP A 61 -10.55 0.21 17.52
CA TRP A 61 -9.80 0.99 18.51
C TRP A 61 -10.67 1.60 19.62
N GLY A 62 -12.00 1.45 19.54
CA GLY A 62 -12.96 1.98 20.52
C GLY A 62 -13.36 3.43 20.28
N GLU A 63 -12.67 4.15 19.41
CA GLU A 63 -12.95 5.55 19.07
C GLU A 63 -12.49 5.87 17.65
N SER A 64 -12.99 6.98 17.08
CA SER A 64 -12.46 7.58 15.86
C SER A 64 -12.14 9.06 16.12
N GLY A 65 -10.88 9.44 15.90
CA GLY A 65 -10.40 10.83 16.01
C GLY A 65 -10.36 11.58 14.69
N ARG A 66 -10.97 11.06 13.63
CA ARG A 66 -10.88 11.60 12.28
C ARG A 66 -11.58 12.94 12.11
N GLN A 67 -11.02 13.78 11.24
CA GLN A 67 -11.58 15.08 10.87
C GLN A 67 -11.96 15.07 9.39
N TYR A 68 -13.18 14.69 9.10
CA TYR A 68 -13.67 14.59 7.73
C TYR A 68 -13.90 15.94 7.08
N LYS A 69 -13.43 16.06 5.86
CA LYS A 69 -13.60 17.17 4.94
C LYS A 69 -14.33 16.71 3.69
N ASP A 70 -14.75 17.66 2.86
CA ASP A 70 -15.36 17.39 1.58
C ASP A 70 -14.44 16.53 0.69
N PRO A 71 -14.83 15.27 0.37
CA PRO A 71 -13.99 14.34 -0.41
C PRO A 71 -13.77 14.82 -1.85
N TRP A 72 -14.66 15.63 -2.42
CA TRP A 72 -14.52 16.15 -3.78
C TRP A 72 -13.33 17.09 -3.95
N LYS A 73 -12.79 17.63 -2.86
CA LYS A 73 -11.53 18.39 -2.88
C LYS A 73 -10.33 17.54 -3.32
N LEU A 74 -10.42 16.24 -3.25
CA LEU A 74 -9.38 15.32 -3.78
C LEU A 74 -9.12 15.57 -5.27
N LEU A 75 -10.11 16.04 -6.02
CA LEU A 75 -9.98 16.35 -7.45
C LEU A 75 -8.99 17.50 -7.73
N ASP A 76 -8.76 18.35 -6.75
CA ASP A 76 -7.82 19.49 -6.83
C ASP A 76 -6.49 19.19 -6.11
N MET A 77 -6.32 17.97 -5.61
CA MET A 77 -5.14 17.53 -4.88
C MET A 77 -4.30 16.57 -5.71
N LYS A 78 -3.03 16.44 -5.32
CA LYS A 78 -2.15 15.41 -5.89
C LYS A 78 -2.36 14.09 -5.16
N VAL A 79 -3.24 13.24 -5.70
CA VAL A 79 -3.58 11.93 -5.14
C VAL A 79 -2.73 10.84 -5.79
N ARG A 80 -1.94 10.12 -4.98
CA ARG A 80 -1.10 9.00 -5.42
C ARG A 80 -1.68 7.65 -5.02
N THR A 81 -2.40 7.64 -3.92
CA THR A 81 -2.99 6.45 -3.32
C THR A 81 -4.27 6.87 -2.63
N LEU A 82 -5.34 6.10 -2.81
CA LEU A 82 -6.50 6.13 -1.96
C LEU A 82 -6.49 4.93 -1.03
N ALA A 83 -7.19 5.01 0.08
CA ALA A 83 -7.53 3.87 0.93
C ALA A 83 -9.00 3.54 0.73
N TYR A 84 -9.29 2.29 0.43
CA TYR A 84 -10.62 1.70 0.53
C TYR A 84 -10.74 1.04 1.91
N MET A 85 -11.84 1.29 2.61
CA MET A 85 -12.13 0.69 3.92
C MET A 85 -13.39 -0.16 3.79
N GLY A 86 -13.22 -1.48 3.91
CA GLY A 86 -14.33 -2.43 3.76
C GLY A 86 -13.86 -3.85 3.44
N VAL A 87 -14.81 -4.70 3.08
CA VAL A 87 -14.57 -6.12 2.80
C VAL A 87 -13.85 -6.33 1.45
N PRO A 88 -13.15 -7.47 1.24
CA PRO A 88 -12.37 -7.73 0.02
C PRO A 88 -13.18 -7.64 -1.29
N GLU A 89 -14.49 -7.85 -1.23
CA GLU A 89 -15.39 -7.79 -2.38
C GLU A 89 -15.43 -6.40 -3.02
N GLY A 90 -15.40 -5.32 -2.21
CA GLY A 90 -15.35 -3.95 -2.71
C GLY A 90 -14.03 -3.62 -3.42
N ALA A 91 -12.91 -4.14 -2.92
CA ALA A 91 -11.61 -4.01 -3.59
C ALA A 91 -11.62 -4.70 -4.97
N LYS A 92 -12.20 -5.91 -5.06
CA LYS A 92 -12.37 -6.62 -6.34
C LYS A 92 -13.29 -5.87 -7.30
N LEU A 93 -14.37 -5.28 -6.79
CA LEU A 93 -15.29 -4.49 -7.60
C LEU A 93 -14.58 -3.28 -8.21
N LEU A 94 -13.74 -2.58 -7.44
CA LEU A 94 -12.92 -1.48 -7.92
C LEU A 94 -11.93 -1.93 -9.02
N GLU A 95 -11.25 -3.07 -8.85
CA GLU A 95 -10.32 -3.60 -9.87
C GLU A 95 -11.02 -4.06 -11.15
N GLN A 96 -12.26 -4.54 -11.05
CA GLN A 96 -13.06 -4.96 -12.20
C GLN A 96 -13.54 -3.75 -13.02
N GLU A 97 -13.99 -2.68 -12.36
CA GLU A 97 -14.46 -1.47 -13.01
C GLU A 97 -13.30 -0.61 -13.55
N PHE A 98 -12.18 -0.57 -12.82
CA PHE A 98 -11.03 0.26 -13.16
C PHE A 98 -9.78 -0.60 -13.40
N PRO A 99 -9.59 -1.14 -14.63
CA PRO A 99 -8.42 -1.97 -14.97
C PRO A 99 -7.09 -1.21 -14.88
N GLU A 100 -7.14 0.13 -14.79
CA GLU A 100 -5.99 1.02 -14.54
C GLU A 100 -5.50 0.97 -13.09
N LEU A 101 -6.29 0.40 -12.16
CA LEU A 101 -6.00 0.34 -10.74
C LEU A 101 -5.69 -1.09 -10.28
N LYS A 102 -5.05 -1.18 -9.13
CA LYS A 102 -4.97 -2.39 -8.30
C LYS A 102 -5.22 -2.05 -6.85
N CYS A 103 -5.79 -3.00 -6.11
CA CYS A 103 -6.26 -2.84 -4.74
C CYS A 103 -5.65 -3.89 -3.81
N PRO A 104 -4.32 -3.83 -3.51
CA PRO A 104 -3.71 -4.77 -2.58
C PRO A 104 -4.34 -4.65 -1.19
N LEU A 105 -4.87 -5.77 -0.69
CA LEU A 105 -5.59 -5.84 0.57
C LEU A 105 -4.65 -5.60 1.76
N PHE A 106 -5.16 -4.97 2.80
CA PHE A 106 -4.51 -4.89 4.11
C PHE A 106 -4.44 -6.26 4.78
N ALA A 107 -3.50 -6.45 5.69
CA ALA A 107 -3.28 -7.72 6.38
C ALA A 107 -4.54 -8.24 7.12
N GLY A 108 -5.42 -7.36 7.60
CA GLY A 108 -6.68 -7.69 8.26
C GLY A 108 -7.85 -7.97 7.31
N LEU A 109 -7.66 -7.85 5.99
CA LEU A 109 -8.72 -7.96 4.96
C LEU A 109 -9.88 -6.96 5.14
N GLU A 110 -9.70 -5.90 5.91
CA GLU A 110 -10.71 -4.86 6.17
C GLU A 110 -10.46 -3.58 5.38
N GLY A 111 -9.86 -3.71 4.19
CA GLY A 111 -9.58 -2.63 3.28
C GLY A 111 -8.43 -2.92 2.34
N ALA A 112 -8.12 -1.95 1.49
CA ALA A 112 -7.07 -2.02 0.48
C ALA A 112 -6.47 -0.63 0.21
N ASP A 113 -5.22 -0.62 -0.22
CA ASP A 113 -4.69 0.54 -0.95
C ASP A 113 -5.25 0.54 -2.37
N VAL A 114 -5.65 1.69 -2.88
CA VAL A 114 -6.07 1.86 -4.29
C VAL A 114 -5.03 2.69 -5.00
N ILE A 115 -4.29 2.05 -5.90
CA ILE A 115 -3.12 2.62 -6.58
C ILE A 115 -3.16 2.34 -8.07
N ALA A 116 -2.42 3.13 -8.85
CA ALA A 116 -2.22 2.84 -10.26
C ALA A 116 -1.58 1.45 -10.44
N LYS A 117 -2.02 0.69 -11.43
CA LYS A 117 -1.68 -0.72 -11.64
C LYS A 117 -0.17 -0.95 -11.79
N GLU A 118 0.52 -0.03 -12.45
CA GLU A 118 1.97 -0.07 -12.66
C GLU A 118 2.78 0.25 -11.39
N SER A 119 2.15 0.83 -10.38
CA SER A 119 2.82 1.18 -9.13
C SER A 119 2.99 -0.05 -8.24
N SER A 120 4.21 -0.30 -7.77
CA SER A 120 4.49 -1.35 -6.78
C SER A 120 5.77 -1.04 -6.01
N LYS A 121 5.93 -1.68 -4.85
CA LYS A 121 7.20 -1.63 -4.11
C LYS A 121 8.35 -2.25 -4.93
N ALA A 122 8.05 -3.28 -5.74
CA ALA A 122 9.01 -3.92 -6.64
C ALA A 122 9.49 -2.96 -7.75
N ASN A 123 8.57 -2.19 -8.36
CA ASN A 123 8.96 -1.16 -9.31
C ASN A 123 9.87 -0.10 -8.65
N GLY A 124 9.54 0.29 -7.41
CA GLY A 124 10.38 1.18 -6.62
C GLY A 124 11.80 0.64 -6.39
N LEU A 125 11.92 -0.65 -6.09
CA LEU A 125 13.21 -1.33 -5.94
C LEU A 125 14.03 -1.24 -7.23
N LYS A 126 13.43 -1.56 -8.38
CA LYS A 126 14.11 -1.49 -9.70
C LYS A 126 14.64 -0.09 -10.01
N ILE A 127 13.82 0.94 -9.79
CA ILE A 127 14.21 2.34 -10.00
C ILE A 127 15.41 2.72 -9.12
N LEU A 128 15.42 2.30 -7.84
CA LEU A 128 16.53 2.56 -6.95
C LEU A 128 17.79 1.78 -7.35
N CYS A 129 17.65 0.52 -7.74
CA CYS A 129 18.75 -0.31 -8.22
C CYS A 129 19.40 0.30 -9.47
N GLU A 130 18.58 0.77 -10.42
CA GLU A 130 19.08 1.48 -11.62
C GLU A 130 19.80 2.77 -11.24
N TYR A 131 19.21 3.58 -10.37
CA TYR A 131 19.79 4.84 -9.93
C TYR A 131 21.16 4.68 -9.24
N PHE A 132 21.27 3.67 -8.36
CA PHE A 132 22.51 3.40 -7.61
C PHE A 132 23.47 2.45 -8.34
N HIS A 133 23.12 1.94 -9.52
CA HIS A 133 23.87 0.94 -10.27
C HIS A 133 24.16 -0.34 -9.46
N ILE A 134 23.15 -0.77 -8.68
CA ILE A 134 23.22 -1.99 -7.86
C ILE A 134 22.40 -3.08 -8.55
N PRO A 135 22.96 -4.29 -8.76
CA PRO A 135 22.18 -5.42 -9.28
C PRO A 135 21.04 -5.77 -8.32
N VAL A 136 19.85 -6.05 -8.86
CA VAL A 136 18.69 -6.49 -8.05
C VAL A 136 19.04 -7.72 -7.20
N SER A 137 19.89 -8.61 -7.72
CA SER A 137 20.37 -9.81 -7.02
C SER A 137 21.16 -9.53 -5.73
N GLU A 138 21.60 -8.30 -5.50
CA GLU A 138 22.32 -7.88 -4.29
C GLU A 138 21.38 -7.20 -3.27
N THR A 139 20.07 -7.22 -3.51
CA THR A 139 19.08 -6.56 -2.64
C THR A 139 18.40 -7.53 -1.68
N TYR A 140 18.00 -7.01 -0.53
CA TYR A 140 17.20 -7.71 0.47
C TYR A 140 15.90 -6.94 0.70
N ALA A 141 14.77 -7.64 0.61
CA ALA A 141 13.46 -7.07 0.87
C ALA A 141 12.80 -7.76 2.06
N PHE A 142 12.18 -6.96 2.93
CA PHE A 142 11.40 -7.44 4.07
C PHE A 142 9.93 -7.13 3.84
N GLY A 143 9.04 -8.06 4.22
CA GLY A 143 7.61 -7.85 4.08
C GLY A 143 6.78 -8.67 5.04
N ASP A 144 5.55 -8.19 5.31
CA ASP A 144 4.60 -8.86 6.19
C ASP A 144 3.17 -8.92 5.62
N SER A 145 2.85 -8.11 4.60
CA SER A 145 1.50 -7.93 4.06
C SER A 145 1.47 -8.13 2.54
N MET A 146 0.27 -8.28 1.96
CA MET A 146 0.10 -8.60 0.53
C MET A 146 0.69 -7.56 -0.42
N ASN A 147 0.79 -6.29 0.00
CA ASN A 147 1.46 -5.23 -0.78
C ASN A 147 2.99 -5.40 -0.88
N ASP A 148 3.57 -6.35 -0.13
CA ASP A 148 4.99 -6.72 -0.18
C ASP A 148 5.27 -7.93 -1.10
N LEU A 149 4.22 -8.58 -1.62
CA LEU A 149 4.37 -9.82 -2.40
C LEU A 149 5.33 -9.63 -3.58
N GLU A 150 5.10 -8.59 -4.38
CA GLU A 150 5.88 -8.32 -5.58
C GLU A 150 7.35 -8.00 -5.25
N ILE A 151 7.63 -7.23 -4.19
CA ILE A 151 9.01 -6.88 -3.83
C ILE A 151 9.78 -8.05 -3.25
N LEU A 152 9.13 -8.96 -2.50
CA LEU A 152 9.78 -10.17 -2.01
C LEU A 152 10.20 -11.10 -3.16
N GLN A 153 9.36 -11.21 -4.20
CA GLN A 153 9.64 -12.03 -5.37
C GLN A 153 10.69 -11.41 -6.31
N GLU A 154 10.80 -10.08 -6.31
CA GLU A 154 11.70 -9.37 -7.22
C GLU A 154 13.10 -9.17 -6.64
N ALA A 155 13.22 -8.99 -5.33
CA ALA A 155 14.51 -8.78 -4.66
C ALA A 155 15.45 -9.97 -4.83
N GLY A 156 16.75 -9.74 -4.69
CA GLY A 156 17.76 -10.80 -4.67
C GLY A 156 17.56 -11.77 -3.52
N THR A 157 17.00 -11.31 -2.40
CA THR A 157 16.56 -12.14 -1.27
C THR A 157 15.30 -11.53 -0.68
N GLY A 158 14.19 -12.24 -0.80
CA GLY A 158 12.90 -11.89 -0.19
C GLY A 158 12.74 -12.52 1.19
N ILE A 159 12.51 -11.71 2.22
CA ILE A 159 12.43 -12.11 3.62
C ILE A 159 11.03 -11.81 4.16
N ALA A 160 10.28 -12.84 4.50
CA ALA A 160 9.00 -12.69 5.19
C ALA A 160 9.20 -12.57 6.69
N MET A 161 8.52 -11.61 7.32
CA MET A 161 8.49 -11.47 8.77
C MET A 161 7.75 -12.66 9.41
N GLY A 162 8.09 -13.02 10.65
CA GLY A 162 7.43 -14.09 11.40
C GLY A 162 5.93 -13.86 11.62
N ASN A 163 5.50 -12.60 11.65
CA ASN A 163 4.09 -12.19 11.68
C ASN A 163 3.47 -11.98 10.28
N ALA A 164 4.18 -12.29 9.20
CA ALA A 164 3.68 -12.11 7.83
C ALA A 164 2.50 -13.03 7.52
N VAL A 165 1.66 -12.59 6.58
CA VAL A 165 0.55 -13.41 6.06
C VAL A 165 1.08 -14.69 5.42
N PRO A 166 0.35 -15.83 5.50
CA PRO A 166 0.82 -17.13 5.01
C PRO A 166 1.36 -17.09 3.58
N LYS A 167 0.69 -16.36 2.70
CA LYS A 167 1.06 -16.24 1.28
C LYS A 167 2.45 -15.65 1.06
N LEU A 168 2.88 -14.69 1.90
CA LEU A 168 4.24 -14.15 1.81
C LEU A 168 5.28 -15.18 2.25
N LYS A 169 4.99 -15.93 3.31
CA LYS A 169 5.89 -16.99 3.81
C LYS A 169 6.11 -18.10 2.79
N GLU A 170 5.11 -18.36 1.94
CA GLU A 170 5.22 -19.37 0.86
C GLU A 170 6.17 -18.96 -0.27
N VAL A 171 6.30 -17.64 -0.53
CA VAL A 171 7.09 -17.12 -1.66
C VAL A 171 8.44 -16.54 -1.25
N ALA A 172 8.66 -16.32 0.04
CA ALA A 172 9.90 -15.77 0.56
C ALA A 172 11.04 -16.79 0.52
N ASP A 173 12.26 -16.32 0.27
CA ASP A 173 13.48 -17.13 0.36
C ASP A 173 13.82 -17.49 1.81
N TYR A 174 13.43 -16.62 2.74
CA TYR A 174 13.67 -16.81 4.17
C TYR A 174 12.50 -16.25 5.01
N VAL A 175 12.16 -16.96 6.08
CA VAL A 175 11.20 -16.48 7.09
C VAL A 175 11.96 -16.18 8.37
N THR A 176 11.97 -14.92 8.76
CA THR A 176 12.63 -14.48 10.00
C THR A 176 11.66 -14.50 11.19
N ASP A 177 12.12 -14.07 12.36
CA ASP A 177 11.32 -13.92 13.56
C ASP A 177 10.28 -12.78 13.41
N ARG A 178 9.39 -12.67 14.38
CA ARG A 178 8.36 -11.63 14.41
C ARG A 178 8.98 -10.24 14.59
N ILE A 179 8.21 -9.21 14.25
CA ILE A 179 8.64 -7.80 14.42
C ILE A 179 8.95 -7.46 15.89
N ASP A 180 8.19 -8.03 16.82
CA ASP A 180 8.37 -7.89 18.28
C ASP A 180 9.45 -8.80 18.87
N GLU A 181 10.07 -9.66 18.05
CA GLU A 181 11.15 -10.59 18.40
C GLU A 181 12.47 -10.26 17.67
N ASN A 182 12.67 -9.00 17.29
CA ASN A 182 13.85 -8.53 16.56
C ASN A 182 14.05 -9.19 15.16
N GLY A 183 12.99 -9.57 14.46
CA GLY A 183 13.07 -10.32 13.21
C GLY A 183 13.98 -9.69 12.16
N ILE A 184 13.90 -8.37 11.92
CA ILE A 184 14.77 -7.68 10.95
C ILE A 184 16.24 -7.80 11.35
N TYR A 185 16.55 -7.53 12.62
CA TYR A 185 17.93 -7.62 13.14
C TYR A 185 18.49 -9.05 13.01
N ASN A 186 17.69 -10.06 13.36
CA ASN A 186 18.09 -11.47 13.29
C ASN A 186 18.34 -11.91 11.84
N ALA A 187 17.51 -11.49 10.90
CA ALA A 187 17.73 -11.75 9.48
C ALA A 187 18.99 -11.03 8.96
N CYS A 188 19.22 -9.77 9.32
CA CYS A 188 20.44 -9.06 8.94
C CYS A 188 21.69 -9.78 9.44
N LYS A 189 21.67 -10.31 10.66
CA LYS A 189 22.75 -11.16 11.17
C LYS A 189 22.90 -12.47 10.42
N HIS A 190 21.79 -13.14 10.12
CA HIS A 190 21.78 -14.41 9.39
C HIS A 190 22.48 -14.27 8.03
N PHE A 191 22.23 -13.18 7.33
CA PHE A 191 22.82 -12.90 6.02
C PHE A 191 24.15 -12.13 6.07
N GLY A 192 24.68 -11.83 7.25
CA GLY A 192 25.96 -11.13 7.41
C GLY A 192 25.94 -9.67 6.96
N LEU A 193 24.77 -9.02 7.03
CA LEU A 193 24.63 -7.60 6.70
C LEU A 193 25.08 -6.69 7.85
N ILE A 194 25.14 -7.22 9.08
CA ILE A 194 25.61 -6.56 10.29
C ILE A 194 26.37 -7.57 11.16
#